data_bb4b251151f272183b4fc2dc8ec112b4
#
_entry.id   bb4b251151f272183b4fc2dc8ec112b4
#
_cell.length_a   1.000
_cell.length_b   1.000
_cell.length_c   1.000
_cell.angle_alpha   90.00
_cell.angle_beta   90.00
_cell.angle_gamma   90.00
#
_symmetry.space_group_name_H-M   'P 1'
#
loop_
_entity.id
_entity.type
_entity.pdbx_description
1 polymer ?
#
loop_
_entity_poly.entity_id
_entity_poly.type
_entity_poly.pdbx_seq_one_letter_code
_entity_poly.pdbx_strand_id
1 'polypeptide(L)'
;GAWELLQDLKAAWQPYALEHEWDLPDGYHARVKVMEKQETLVEVDELGGASFTYIYYVNQGQKKGISLPANVTHSCDAFVLREMHRRCNHDPLVLFFAKEALSQEQALRIQGITKPIPVDEETNHKLAYYIERYEATEQPSAAILPFIQDGRDTQYLRDDHLAKLIRMTEQISQHKAFPLVTLHDEFRAHAGNCNHVR
;
A
#
# COMPACT_ATOMS: atom_id res chain seq x y z
N GLY A 1 6.62 5.58 -20.92
CA GLY A 1 5.15 5.41 -20.77
C GLY A 1 4.75 4.04 -20.26
N ALA A 2 3.46 3.69 -20.31
CA ALA A 2 2.96 2.40 -19.76
C ALA A 2 3.68 1.17 -20.34
N TRP A 3 4.06 1.22 -21.61
CA TRP A 3 4.82 0.15 -22.25
C TRP A 3 6.23 -0.01 -21.67
N GLU A 4 6.93 1.06 -21.42
CA GLU A 4 8.26 1.06 -20.77
C GLU A 4 8.17 0.49 -19.38
N LEU A 5 7.21 0.95 -18.58
CA LEU A 5 6.95 0.40 -17.25
C LEU A 5 6.74 -1.11 -17.28
N LEU A 6 5.94 -1.61 -18.24
CA LEU A 6 5.73 -3.05 -18.40
C LEU A 6 7.02 -3.81 -18.76
N GLN A 7 7.91 -3.21 -19.56
CA GLN A 7 9.20 -3.81 -19.88
C GLN A 7 10.13 -3.83 -18.66
N ASP A 8 10.15 -2.73 -17.89
CA ASP A 8 10.95 -2.63 -16.65
C ASP A 8 10.48 -3.66 -15.60
N LEU A 9 9.16 -3.81 -15.44
CA LEU A 9 8.59 -4.84 -14.55
C LEU A 9 8.89 -6.26 -15.01
N LYS A 10 8.94 -6.51 -16.34
CA LYS A 10 9.39 -7.81 -16.87
C LYS A 10 10.89 -8.03 -16.64
N ALA A 11 11.69 -6.98 -16.77
CA ALA A 11 13.14 -7.05 -16.53
C ALA A 11 13.47 -7.26 -15.05
N ALA A 12 12.59 -6.86 -14.13
CA ALA A 12 12.73 -7.09 -12.69
C ALA A 12 12.52 -8.56 -12.28
N TRP A 13 12.10 -9.44 -13.21
CA TRP A 13 11.99 -10.86 -12.91
C TRP A 13 13.34 -11.45 -12.52
N GLN A 14 13.37 -12.09 -11.35
CA GLN A 14 14.55 -12.80 -10.85
C GLN A 14 14.46 -14.29 -11.25
N PRO A 15 15.29 -14.76 -12.18
CA PRO A 15 15.32 -16.17 -12.58
C PRO A 15 15.62 -17.07 -11.39
N TYR A 16 14.85 -18.16 -11.29
CA TYR A 16 15.00 -19.17 -10.22
C TYR A 16 14.68 -18.68 -8.79
N ALA A 17 14.22 -17.44 -8.60
CA ALA A 17 13.64 -17.03 -7.32
C ALA A 17 12.37 -17.83 -7.03
N LEU A 18 12.16 -18.21 -5.77
CA LEU A 18 10.95 -18.92 -5.34
C LEU A 18 9.78 -17.97 -5.15
N GLU A 19 10.05 -16.70 -4.93
CA GLU A 19 9.08 -15.65 -4.69
C GLU A 19 9.62 -14.29 -5.12
N HIS A 20 8.70 -13.37 -5.39
CA HIS A 20 8.96 -11.95 -5.57
C HIS A 20 8.21 -11.18 -4.49
N GLU A 21 8.88 -10.17 -3.93
CA GLU A 21 8.37 -9.34 -2.83
C GLU A 21 8.51 -7.87 -3.15
N TRP A 22 7.58 -7.06 -2.69
CA TRP A 22 7.65 -5.59 -2.74
C TRP A 22 6.73 -4.98 -1.70
N ASP A 23 7.04 -3.75 -1.30
CA ASP A 23 6.25 -2.98 -0.37
C ASP A 23 5.43 -1.91 -1.09
N LEU A 24 4.22 -1.66 -0.58
CA LEU A 24 3.34 -0.60 -1.05
C LEU A 24 3.40 0.62 -0.11
N PRO A 25 2.98 1.81 -0.58
CA PRO A 25 3.08 3.03 0.21
C PRO A 25 2.37 2.99 1.56
N ASP A 26 1.33 2.16 1.68
CA ASP A 26 0.56 1.95 2.91
C ASP A 26 1.15 0.89 3.85
N GLY A 27 2.36 0.43 3.55
CA GLY A 27 3.04 -0.58 4.35
C GLY A 27 2.58 -2.02 4.11
N TYR A 28 1.75 -2.25 3.10
CA TYR A 28 1.40 -3.62 2.72
C TYR A 28 2.58 -4.29 2.02
N HIS A 29 3.04 -5.41 2.56
CA HIS A 29 4.08 -6.24 1.98
C HIS A 29 3.45 -7.28 1.05
N ALA A 30 3.67 -7.13 -0.24
CA ALA A 30 3.20 -8.07 -1.25
C ALA A 30 4.24 -9.18 -1.44
N ARG A 31 3.78 -10.44 -1.45
CA ARG A 31 4.61 -11.62 -1.63
C ARG A 31 3.94 -12.59 -2.59
N VAL A 32 4.60 -12.89 -3.68
CA VAL A 32 4.08 -13.77 -4.73
C VAL A 32 5.02 -14.94 -4.94
N LYS A 33 4.51 -16.14 -4.66
CA LYS A 33 5.25 -17.39 -4.92
C LYS A 33 5.22 -17.70 -6.42
N VAL A 34 6.39 -18.04 -6.97
CA VAL A 34 6.59 -18.32 -8.40
C VAL A 34 7.27 -19.67 -8.62
N MET A 35 6.91 -20.64 -7.80
CA MET A 35 7.43 -22.01 -7.89
C MET A 35 7.02 -22.68 -9.20
N GLU A 36 7.90 -23.54 -9.71
CA GLU A 36 7.65 -24.31 -10.91
C GLU A 36 6.54 -25.34 -10.66
N LYS A 37 5.60 -25.39 -11.60
CA LYS A 37 4.50 -26.34 -11.61
C LYS A 37 4.90 -27.54 -12.42
N GLN A 38 4.79 -28.74 -11.84
CA GLN A 38 4.99 -29.99 -12.55
C GLN A 38 3.67 -30.78 -12.65
N GLU A 39 3.51 -31.43 -13.76
CA GLU A 39 2.34 -32.28 -14.07
C GLU A 39 2.79 -33.70 -14.31
N THR A 40 2.18 -34.62 -13.61
CA THR A 40 2.43 -36.06 -13.77
C THR A 40 1.12 -36.77 -14.06
N LEU A 41 1.11 -37.54 -15.13
CA LEU A 41 -0.02 -38.42 -15.43
C LEU A 41 0.09 -39.66 -14.53
N VAL A 42 -0.97 -39.91 -13.77
CA VAL A 42 -1.10 -41.09 -12.91
C VAL A 42 -2.13 -42.00 -13.53
N GLU A 43 -1.75 -43.25 -13.81
CA GLU A 43 -2.65 -44.30 -14.27
C GLU A 43 -3.01 -45.21 -13.09
N VAL A 44 -4.27 -45.54 -12.97
CA VAL A 44 -4.80 -46.39 -11.89
C VAL A 44 -5.35 -47.69 -12.51
N ASP A 45 -4.56 -48.73 -12.41
CA ASP A 45 -4.88 -50.04 -13.01
C ASP A 45 -6.16 -50.66 -12.45
N GLU A 46 -6.41 -50.46 -11.14
CA GLU A 46 -7.60 -50.94 -10.43
C GLU A 46 -8.91 -50.32 -10.95
N LEU A 47 -8.81 -49.18 -11.63
CA LEU A 47 -9.94 -48.48 -12.24
C LEU A 47 -10.01 -48.71 -13.76
N GLY A 48 -9.47 -49.85 -14.24
CA GLY A 48 -9.51 -50.20 -15.65
C GLY A 48 -8.64 -49.32 -16.55
N GLY A 49 -7.52 -48.83 -16.03
CA GLY A 49 -6.60 -47.95 -16.76
C GLY A 49 -7.05 -46.47 -16.83
N ALA A 50 -7.93 -46.05 -15.91
CA ALA A 50 -8.29 -44.65 -15.80
C ALA A 50 -7.06 -43.81 -15.44
N SER A 51 -6.88 -42.67 -16.11
CA SER A 51 -5.77 -41.79 -15.88
C SER A 51 -6.24 -40.42 -15.43
N PHE A 52 -5.49 -39.78 -14.54
CA PHE A 52 -5.69 -38.40 -14.16
C PHE A 52 -4.36 -37.64 -14.08
N THR A 53 -4.39 -36.33 -14.32
CA THR A 53 -3.22 -35.47 -14.19
C THR A 53 -3.11 -35.00 -12.77
N TYR A 54 -2.00 -35.31 -12.09
CA TYR A 54 -1.65 -34.78 -10.79
C TYR A 54 -0.73 -33.60 -10.97
N ILE A 55 -1.10 -32.48 -10.35
CA ILE A 55 -0.38 -31.22 -10.44
C ILE A 55 0.22 -30.90 -9.08
N TYR A 56 1.52 -30.62 -9.04
CA TYR A 56 2.21 -30.23 -7.83
C TYR A 56 3.26 -29.17 -8.09
N TYR A 57 3.64 -28.42 -7.04
CA TYR A 57 4.69 -27.41 -7.11
C TYR A 57 5.97 -28.00 -6.56
N VAL A 58 7.06 -27.80 -7.28
CA VAL A 58 8.42 -28.15 -6.84
C VAL A 58 9.09 -26.92 -6.25
N ASN A 59 9.99 -27.14 -5.29
CA ASN A 59 10.75 -26.06 -4.66
C ASN A 59 11.87 -25.57 -5.58
N GLN A 60 11.48 -25.10 -6.75
CA GLN A 60 12.33 -24.58 -7.81
C GLN A 60 11.64 -23.39 -8.45
N GLY A 61 12.35 -22.28 -8.57
CA GLY A 61 11.83 -21.08 -9.21
C GLY A 61 11.84 -21.18 -10.73
N GLN A 62 10.93 -20.51 -11.37
CA GLN A 62 10.83 -20.45 -12.82
C GLN A 62 11.95 -19.59 -13.41
N LYS A 63 12.54 -20.04 -14.52
CA LYS A 63 13.57 -19.28 -15.24
C LYS A 63 13.00 -17.99 -15.85
N LYS A 64 11.76 -18.03 -16.35
CA LYS A 64 11.06 -16.90 -16.96
C LYS A 64 9.61 -16.90 -16.49
N GLY A 65 9.07 -15.73 -16.27
CA GLY A 65 7.65 -15.56 -15.94
C GLY A 65 7.13 -14.21 -16.38
N ILE A 66 5.84 -14.14 -16.60
CA ILE A 66 5.11 -12.93 -17.02
C ILE A 66 4.13 -12.46 -15.95
N SER A 67 4.05 -13.15 -14.82
CA SER A 67 3.08 -12.86 -13.77
C SER A 67 3.45 -11.65 -12.93
N LEU A 68 4.73 -11.26 -12.86
CA LEU A 68 5.18 -10.14 -12.02
C LEU A 68 4.48 -8.82 -12.38
N PRO A 69 4.44 -8.37 -13.67
CA PRO A 69 3.74 -7.13 -14.03
C PRO A 69 2.25 -7.15 -13.63
N ALA A 70 1.56 -8.27 -13.84
CA ALA A 70 0.15 -8.41 -13.48
C ALA A 70 -0.04 -8.31 -11.95
N ASN A 71 0.78 -9.02 -11.17
CA ASN A 71 0.68 -8.99 -9.71
C ASN A 71 1.03 -7.62 -9.12
N VAL A 72 2.04 -6.93 -9.67
CA VAL A 72 2.37 -5.55 -9.26
C VAL A 72 1.19 -4.62 -9.55
N THR A 73 0.61 -4.69 -10.76
CA THR A 73 -0.57 -3.87 -11.11
C THR A 73 -1.74 -4.14 -10.17
N HIS A 74 -2.09 -5.41 -9.92
CA HIS A 74 -3.16 -5.77 -8.97
C HIS A 74 -2.86 -5.30 -7.55
N SER A 75 -1.60 -5.29 -7.12
CA SER A 75 -1.24 -4.76 -5.80
C SER A 75 -1.41 -3.24 -5.71
N CYS A 76 -1.14 -2.51 -6.81
CA CYS A 76 -1.40 -1.08 -6.89
C CYS A 76 -2.91 -0.78 -6.83
N ASP A 77 -3.73 -1.54 -7.55
CA ASP A 77 -5.20 -1.42 -7.47
C ASP A 77 -5.69 -1.68 -6.04
N ALA A 78 -5.18 -2.73 -5.40
CA ALA A 78 -5.50 -3.03 -4.01
C ALA A 78 -5.04 -1.91 -3.04
N PHE A 79 -3.91 -1.24 -3.32
CA PHE A 79 -3.49 -0.06 -2.56
C PHE A 79 -4.50 1.08 -2.70
N VAL A 80 -4.94 1.40 -3.92
CA VAL A 80 -5.97 2.43 -4.17
C VAL A 80 -7.25 2.11 -3.41
N LEU A 81 -7.72 0.86 -3.44
CA LEU A 81 -8.90 0.41 -2.69
C LEU A 81 -8.75 0.65 -1.18
N ARG A 82 -7.62 0.28 -0.60
CA ARG A 82 -7.34 0.48 0.83
C ARG A 82 -7.25 1.96 1.20
N GLU A 83 -6.61 2.78 0.35
CA GLU A 83 -6.53 4.22 0.56
C GLU A 83 -7.90 4.89 0.50
N MET A 84 -8.74 4.55 -0.48
CA MET A 84 -10.10 5.06 -0.57
C MET A 84 -10.91 4.69 0.66
N HIS A 85 -10.82 3.44 1.12
CA HIS A 85 -11.51 3.01 2.34
C HIS A 85 -11.06 3.83 3.56
N ARG A 86 -9.74 4.00 3.77
CA ARG A 86 -9.20 4.79 4.90
C ARG A 86 -9.64 6.24 4.86
N ARG A 87 -9.65 6.85 3.67
CA ARG A 87 -10.02 8.26 3.50
C ARG A 87 -11.52 8.48 3.64
N CYS A 88 -12.37 7.59 3.13
CA CYS A 88 -13.82 7.71 3.25
C CYS A 88 -14.32 7.34 4.65
N ASN A 89 -13.76 6.30 5.27
CA ASN A 89 -14.17 5.79 6.58
C ASN A 89 -13.14 6.12 7.68
N HIS A 90 -12.65 7.36 7.67
CA HIS A 90 -11.66 7.83 8.62
C HIS A 90 -12.22 7.97 10.05
N ASP A 91 -11.34 7.85 11.05
CA ASP A 91 -11.66 8.26 12.42
C ASP A 91 -11.56 9.79 12.52
N PRO A 92 -12.65 10.49 12.88
CA PRO A 92 -12.64 11.96 12.96
C PRO A 92 -11.67 12.52 14.01
N LEU A 93 -11.41 11.79 15.10
CA LEU A 93 -10.47 12.22 16.14
C LEU A 93 -9.03 12.08 15.65
N VAL A 94 -8.69 10.95 15.04
CA VAL A 94 -7.38 10.75 14.42
C VAL A 94 -7.11 11.81 13.37
N LEU A 95 -8.08 12.08 12.50
CA LEU A 95 -7.95 13.12 11.47
C LEU A 95 -7.75 14.50 12.08
N PHE A 96 -8.52 14.83 13.12
CA PHE A 96 -8.40 16.12 13.82
C PHE A 96 -7.01 16.33 14.42
N PHE A 97 -6.53 15.40 15.23
CA PHE A 97 -5.20 15.51 15.86
C PHE A 97 -4.07 15.54 14.83
N ALA A 98 -4.12 14.69 13.81
CA ALA A 98 -3.12 14.70 12.75
C ALA A 98 -3.10 16.04 12.00
N LYS A 99 -4.27 16.58 11.65
CA LYS A 99 -4.38 17.88 10.98
C LYS A 99 -3.81 19.02 11.81
N GLU A 100 -4.13 19.08 13.11
CA GLU A 100 -3.61 20.08 14.03
C GLU A 100 -2.08 19.97 14.14
N ALA A 101 -1.54 18.78 14.34
CA ALA A 101 -0.10 18.55 14.43
C ALA A 101 0.64 18.96 13.16
N LEU A 102 0.14 18.58 11.98
CA LEU A 102 0.72 18.94 10.69
C LEU A 102 0.68 20.46 10.44
N SER A 103 -0.44 21.12 10.79
CA SER A 103 -0.60 22.56 10.62
C SER A 103 0.32 23.35 11.54
N GLN A 104 0.48 22.90 12.79
CA GLN A 104 1.41 23.50 13.75
C GLN A 104 2.86 23.37 13.27
N GLU A 105 3.27 22.19 12.78
CA GLU A 105 4.61 21.97 12.25
C GLU A 105 4.89 22.91 11.06
N GLN A 106 3.94 23.02 10.13
CA GLN A 106 4.07 23.95 9.01
C GLN A 106 4.28 25.39 9.47
N ALA A 107 3.48 25.83 10.45
CA ALA A 107 3.60 27.19 11.00
C ALA A 107 4.96 27.43 11.66
N LEU A 108 5.48 26.44 12.41
CA LEU A 108 6.81 26.51 13.02
C LEU A 108 7.93 26.60 11.97
N ARG A 109 7.86 25.81 10.91
CA ARG A 109 8.84 25.86 9.81
C ARG A 109 8.83 27.20 9.08
N ILE A 110 7.66 27.76 8.83
CA ILE A 110 7.54 29.11 8.22
C ILE A 110 8.20 30.18 9.10
N GLN A 111 8.13 30.03 10.43
CA GLN A 111 8.76 30.94 11.39
C GLN A 111 10.25 30.64 11.62
N GLY A 112 10.81 29.63 11.02
CA GLY A 112 12.20 29.19 11.22
C GLY A 112 12.45 28.58 12.60
N ILE A 113 11.42 28.14 13.30
CA ILE A 113 11.51 27.51 14.62
C ILE A 113 11.67 26.02 14.49
N THR A 114 12.83 25.49 14.89
CA THR A 114 13.06 24.04 15.00
C THR A 114 13.01 23.66 16.47
N LYS A 115 12.13 22.75 16.83
CA LYS A 115 12.07 22.20 18.20
C LYS A 115 12.68 20.82 18.21
N PRO A 116 13.82 20.58 18.88
CA PRO A 116 14.27 19.25 19.21
C PRO A 116 13.38 18.71 20.35
N ILE A 117 12.57 17.70 20.08
CA ILE A 117 11.72 17.05 21.07
C ILE A 117 12.18 15.60 21.21
N PRO A 118 12.39 15.10 22.45
CA PRO A 118 12.69 13.69 22.68
C PRO A 118 11.54 12.83 22.22
N VAL A 119 11.82 11.76 21.47
CA VAL A 119 10.83 10.86 20.89
C VAL A 119 10.78 9.59 21.71
N ASP A 120 9.57 9.11 21.95
CA ASP A 120 9.32 7.78 22.50
C ASP A 120 9.67 6.72 21.45
N GLU A 121 10.53 5.75 21.81
CA GLU A 121 11.07 4.76 20.87
C GLU A 121 9.98 3.93 20.17
N GLU A 122 8.88 3.59 20.86
CA GLU A 122 7.86 2.70 20.31
C GLU A 122 6.98 3.37 19.24
N THR A 123 6.58 4.61 19.45
CA THR A 123 5.82 5.40 18.46
C THR A 123 6.67 5.72 17.24
N ASN A 124 7.97 5.90 17.46
CA ASN A 124 8.93 6.26 16.43
C ASN A 124 9.12 5.16 15.36
N HIS A 125 9.10 3.89 15.72
CA HIS A 125 9.29 2.79 14.76
C HIS A 125 8.20 2.72 13.69
N LYS A 126 6.94 2.90 14.06
CA LYS A 126 5.82 2.86 13.11
C LYS A 126 5.80 4.09 12.22
N LEU A 127 6.07 5.26 12.78
CA LEU A 127 6.16 6.49 12.01
C LEU A 127 7.34 6.43 11.02
N ALA A 128 8.53 6.03 11.49
CA ALA A 128 9.72 5.86 10.66
C ALA A 128 9.46 4.92 9.47
N TYR A 129 8.74 3.83 9.70
CA TYR A 129 8.36 2.89 8.65
C TYR A 129 7.56 3.57 7.52
N TYR A 130 6.55 4.38 7.85
CA TYR A 130 5.76 5.09 6.84
C TYR A 130 6.52 6.23 6.17
N ILE A 131 7.44 6.87 6.88
CA ILE A 131 8.36 7.87 6.29
C ILE A 131 9.25 7.19 5.26
N GLU A 132 9.86 6.05 5.59
CA GLU A 132 10.68 5.27 4.66
C GLU A 132 9.89 4.82 3.42
N ARG A 133 8.64 4.37 3.60
CA ARG A 133 7.75 4.04 2.47
C ARG A 133 7.48 5.23 1.57
N TYR A 134 7.26 6.40 2.17
CA TYR A 134 7.10 7.63 1.39
C TYR A 134 8.38 8.00 0.63
N GLU A 135 9.54 7.89 1.24
CA GLU A 135 10.82 8.17 0.58
C GLU A 135 11.08 7.25 -0.62
N ALA A 136 10.67 5.98 -0.51
CA ALA A 136 10.81 5.01 -1.60
C ALA A 136 9.80 5.19 -2.74
N THR A 137 8.58 5.70 -2.45
CA THR A 137 7.46 5.71 -3.42
C THR A 137 6.99 7.10 -3.80
N GLU A 138 7.34 8.14 -3.03
CA GLU A 138 6.85 9.52 -3.10
C GLU A 138 5.31 9.64 -3.01
N GLN A 139 4.63 8.56 -2.59
CA GLN A 139 3.17 8.50 -2.44
C GLN A 139 2.79 8.54 -0.96
N PRO A 140 2.04 9.57 -0.50
CA PRO A 140 1.55 9.62 0.87
C PRO A 140 0.41 8.63 1.07
N SER A 141 0.37 7.98 2.24
CA SER A 141 -0.72 7.11 2.64
C SER A 141 -1.43 7.63 3.89
N ALA A 142 -2.75 7.51 3.93
CA ALA A 142 -3.54 7.84 5.12
C ALA A 142 -3.25 6.87 6.30
N ALA A 143 -2.56 5.76 6.04
CA ALA A 143 -2.15 4.82 7.08
C ALA A 143 -1.19 5.42 8.12
N ILE A 144 -0.50 6.53 7.80
CA ILE A 144 0.39 7.24 8.72
C ILE A 144 -0.38 8.07 9.77
N LEU A 145 -1.60 8.53 9.47
CA LEU A 145 -2.33 9.51 10.29
C LEU A 145 -2.52 9.10 11.75
N PRO A 146 -2.81 7.83 12.10
CA PRO A 146 -2.92 7.40 13.50
C PRO A 146 -1.63 7.55 14.32
N PHE A 147 -0.49 7.69 13.65
CA PHE A 147 0.83 7.84 14.25
C PHE A 147 1.31 9.31 14.31
N ILE A 148 0.51 10.24 13.80
CA ILE A 148 0.73 11.67 13.85
C ILE A 148 -0.31 12.28 14.79
N GLN A 149 0.00 12.33 16.09
CA GLN A 149 -0.95 12.84 17.09
C GLN A 149 -0.48 14.12 17.78
N ASP A 150 0.81 14.41 17.73
CA ASP A 150 1.37 15.64 18.29
C ASP A 150 2.58 16.16 17.49
N GLY A 151 3.08 17.35 17.87
CA GLY A 151 4.18 18.00 17.15
C GLY A 151 5.54 17.30 17.28
N ARG A 152 5.65 16.21 18.06
CA ARG A 152 6.87 15.40 18.15
C ARG A 152 7.04 14.52 16.94
N ASP A 153 5.94 14.08 16.38
CA ASP A 153 5.91 13.14 15.28
C ASP A 153 6.18 13.81 13.93
N THR A 154 5.82 15.08 13.80
CA THR A 154 5.86 15.82 12.53
C THR A 154 7.23 16.35 12.15
N GLN A 155 8.15 16.53 13.11
CA GLN A 155 9.48 17.10 12.85
C GLN A 155 10.36 16.27 11.90
N TYR A 156 10.10 14.95 11.80
CA TYR A 156 10.86 14.03 10.93
C TYR A 156 10.35 14.00 9.48
N LEU A 157 9.20 14.63 9.22
CA LEU A 157 8.64 14.68 7.89
C LEU A 157 9.46 15.61 6.99
N ARG A 158 9.76 15.19 5.78
CA ARG A 158 10.28 16.09 4.74
C ARG A 158 9.23 17.15 4.37
N ASP A 159 9.66 18.31 3.89
CA ASP A 159 8.76 19.42 3.55
C ASP A 159 7.72 19.03 2.50
N ASP A 160 8.13 18.26 1.48
CA ASP A 160 7.25 17.76 0.43
C ASP A 160 6.23 16.73 0.97
N HIS A 161 6.65 15.86 1.90
CA HIS A 161 5.77 14.90 2.58
C HIS A 161 4.76 15.63 3.46
N LEU A 162 5.23 16.56 4.28
CA LEU A 162 4.38 17.41 5.14
C LEU A 162 3.30 18.12 4.30
N ALA A 163 3.69 18.76 3.20
CA ALA A 163 2.75 19.47 2.33
C ALA A 163 1.70 18.53 1.71
N LYS A 164 2.11 17.33 1.27
CA LYS A 164 1.18 16.33 0.72
C LYS A 164 0.22 15.79 1.79
N LEU A 165 0.70 15.57 3.03
CA LEU A 165 -0.15 15.13 4.14
C LEU A 165 -1.15 16.20 4.56
N ILE A 166 -0.74 17.47 4.63
CA ILE A 166 -1.66 18.59 4.91
C ILE A 166 -2.77 18.62 3.85
N ARG A 167 -2.39 18.61 2.57
CA ARG A 167 -3.38 18.61 1.47
C ARG A 167 -4.32 17.41 1.56
N MET A 168 -3.80 16.22 1.88
CA MET A 168 -4.61 15.00 2.05
C MET A 168 -5.61 15.14 3.20
N THR A 169 -5.17 15.63 4.37
CA THR A 169 -6.06 15.82 5.54
C THR A 169 -7.11 16.90 5.29
N GLU A 170 -6.78 17.95 4.54
CA GLU A 170 -7.75 18.96 4.10
C GLU A 170 -8.81 18.35 3.18
N GLN A 171 -8.43 17.54 2.21
CA GLN A 171 -9.36 16.85 1.32
C GLN A 171 -10.29 15.90 2.08
N ILE A 172 -9.74 15.09 2.99
CA ILE A 172 -10.55 14.18 3.83
C ILE A 172 -11.52 14.96 4.72
N SER A 173 -11.11 16.11 5.24
CA SER A 173 -11.94 16.97 6.10
C SER A 173 -13.13 17.61 5.40
N GLN A 174 -13.23 17.55 4.07
CA GLN A 174 -14.36 18.10 3.31
C GLN A 174 -15.67 17.30 3.47
N HIS A 175 -15.58 16.10 4.00
CA HIS A 175 -16.74 15.25 4.23
C HIS A 175 -16.69 14.55 5.59
N LYS A 176 -17.86 14.20 6.11
CA LYS A 176 -17.94 13.32 7.28
C LYS A 176 -17.54 11.90 6.87
N ALA A 177 -17.01 11.14 7.83
CA ALA A 177 -16.75 9.74 7.60
C ALA A 177 -18.00 8.99 7.15
N PHE A 178 -17.86 8.15 6.14
CA PHE A 178 -18.94 7.33 5.62
C PHE A 178 -18.40 5.95 5.19
N PRO A 179 -19.23 4.90 5.30
CA PRO A 179 -18.83 3.57 4.86
C PRO A 179 -18.71 3.52 3.33
N LEU A 180 -17.62 2.98 2.86
CA LEU A 180 -17.37 2.66 1.46
C LEU A 180 -17.49 1.16 1.26
N VAL A 181 -18.28 0.74 0.28
CA VAL A 181 -18.37 -0.65 -0.15
C VAL A 181 -17.59 -0.81 -1.45
N THR A 182 -16.71 -1.78 -1.47
CA THR A 182 -15.94 -2.15 -2.67
C THR A 182 -16.49 -3.45 -3.24
N LEU A 183 -16.68 -3.49 -4.55
CA LEU A 183 -17.07 -4.69 -5.29
C LEU A 183 -16.14 -4.83 -6.48
N HIS A 184 -15.18 -5.75 -6.39
CA HIS A 184 -14.05 -5.84 -7.33
C HIS A 184 -13.29 -4.52 -7.41
N ASP A 185 -13.32 -3.85 -8.55
CA ASP A 185 -12.70 -2.55 -8.85
C ASP A 185 -13.67 -1.35 -8.76
N GLU A 186 -14.92 -1.61 -8.34
CA GLU A 186 -15.93 -0.57 -8.15
C GLU A 186 -15.98 -0.05 -6.71
N PHE A 187 -16.20 1.27 -6.59
CA PHE A 187 -16.51 1.92 -5.33
C PHE A 187 -18.00 2.26 -5.26
N ARG A 188 -18.64 1.90 -4.17
CA ARG A 188 -20.05 2.21 -3.91
C ARG A 188 -20.20 2.93 -2.58
N ALA A 189 -20.96 4.00 -2.59
CA ALA A 189 -21.32 4.78 -1.41
C ALA A 189 -22.82 5.09 -1.43
N HIS A 190 -23.34 5.50 -0.27
CA HIS A 190 -24.70 6.07 -0.22
C HIS A 190 -24.81 7.28 -1.16
N ALA A 191 -25.97 7.48 -1.78
CA ALA A 191 -26.17 8.51 -2.81
C ALA A 191 -25.71 9.92 -2.40
N GLY A 192 -25.88 10.29 -1.13
CA GLY A 192 -25.38 11.57 -0.58
C GLY A 192 -23.87 11.74 -0.57
N ASN A 193 -23.11 10.64 -0.70
CA ASN A 193 -21.63 10.64 -0.62
C ASN A 193 -20.97 10.35 -1.98
N CYS A 194 -21.74 10.15 -3.05
CA CYS A 194 -21.18 9.79 -4.37
C CYS A 194 -20.21 10.85 -4.93
N ASN A 195 -20.40 12.12 -4.58
CA ASN A 195 -19.51 13.19 -5.04
C ASN A 195 -18.11 13.15 -4.40
N HIS A 196 -17.95 12.45 -3.28
CA HIS A 196 -16.69 12.32 -2.57
C HIS A 196 -15.87 11.09 -3.02
N VAL A 197 -16.47 10.23 -3.85
CA VAL A 197 -15.86 9.00 -4.38
C VAL A 197 -15.39 9.15 -5.84
N ARG A 198 -15.69 10.27 -6.47
CA ARG A 198 -15.32 10.60 -7.86
C ARG A 198 -13.91 11.14 -7.99
#